data_09c6b23384193eff51f8de42d16363d0
#
_entry.id   09c6b23384193eff51f8de42d16363d0
#
_cell.length_a   1.000
_cell.length_b   1.000
_cell.length_c   1.000
_cell.angle_alpha   90.00
_cell.angle_beta   90.00
_cell.angle_gamma   90.00
#
_symmetry.space_group_name_H-M   'P 1'
#
loop_
_entity.id
_entity.type
_entity.pdbx_description
1 polymer ?
#
loop_
_entity_poly.entity_id
_entity_poly.type
_entity_poly.pdbx_seq_one_letter_code
_entity_poly.pdbx_strand_id
1 'polypeptide(L)'
;CRELEARVELTQNAFTKLWDPQHEHFYNRDEFTGELIRVPTSACFLPLFAGLAGNEQVLKMVSTLENWMDQKFLLVPSTAPHEPSYEPERYWRGPVWPHINWMICEGLSDYGFDDLSRKIRMQTLELISKLGFYEYYHPLGESGLGGSSFSWTAAVCLIWDNSTNTR
;
A
#
# COMPACT_ATOMS: atom_id res chain seq x y z
N CYS A 1 -26.73 -11.39 8.05
CA CYS A 1 -25.65 -12.35 7.83
C CYS A 1 -25.63 -12.88 6.42
N ARG A 2 -26.61 -13.66 5.92
CA ARG A 2 -26.57 -14.27 4.58
C ARG A 2 -26.39 -13.26 3.42
N GLU A 3 -27.03 -12.09 3.48
CA GLU A 3 -26.86 -11.05 2.45
C GLU A 3 -25.43 -10.49 2.43
N LEU A 4 -24.82 -10.25 3.59
CA LEU A 4 -23.43 -9.80 3.69
C LEU A 4 -22.46 -10.87 3.21
N GLU A 5 -22.68 -12.12 3.57
CA GLU A 5 -21.88 -13.28 3.12
C GLU A 5 -21.92 -13.39 1.59
N ALA A 6 -23.10 -13.30 0.98
CA ALA A 6 -23.24 -13.31 -0.49
C ALA A 6 -22.53 -12.10 -1.16
N ARG A 7 -22.58 -10.93 -0.56
CA ARG A 7 -21.84 -9.74 -1.07
C ARG A 7 -20.33 -9.91 -0.96
N VAL A 8 -19.84 -10.49 0.14
CA VAL A 8 -18.43 -10.82 0.31
C VAL A 8 -17.97 -11.78 -0.78
N GLU A 9 -18.71 -12.87 -1.00
CA GLU A 9 -18.38 -13.85 -2.03
C GLU A 9 -18.36 -13.24 -3.44
N LEU A 10 -19.36 -12.41 -3.77
CA LEU A 10 -19.38 -11.69 -5.05
C LEU A 10 -18.18 -10.75 -5.21
N THR A 11 -17.78 -10.06 -4.15
CA THR A 11 -16.62 -9.17 -4.16
C THR A 11 -15.33 -9.95 -4.33
N GLN A 12 -15.15 -11.05 -3.59
CA GLN A 12 -13.99 -11.94 -3.73
C GLN A 12 -13.86 -12.48 -5.16
N ASN A 13 -14.97 -12.97 -5.73
CA ASN A 13 -14.99 -13.45 -7.12
C ASN A 13 -14.68 -12.34 -8.14
N ALA A 14 -15.15 -11.11 -7.90
CA ALA A 14 -14.84 -9.98 -8.77
C ALA A 14 -13.34 -9.59 -8.69
N PHE A 15 -12.74 -9.71 -7.50
CA PHE A 15 -11.36 -9.36 -7.24
C PHE A 15 -10.36 -10.23 -8.01
N THR A 16 -10.67 -11.51 -8.25
CA THR A 16 -9.82 -12.41 -9.05
C THR A 16 -9.57 -11.88 -10.46
N LYS A 17 -10.50 -11.08 -11.01
CA LYS A 17 -10.41 -10.48 -12.36
C LYS A 17 -9.45 -9.29 -12.44
N LEU A 18 -8.93 -8.82 -11.31
CA LEU A 18 -7.93 -7.74 -11.24
C LEU A 18 -6.49 -8.26 -11.33
N TRP A 19 -6.28 -9.57 -11.18
CA TRP A 19 -4.98 -10.19 -11.32
C TRP A 19 -4.61 -10.37 -12.80
N ASP A 20 -3.46 -9.85 -13.18
CA ASP A 20 -2.85 -10.11 -14.48
C ASP A 20 -1.75 -11.17 -14.32
N PRO A 21 -1.96 -12.40 -14.81
CA PRO A 21 -0.99 -13.48 -14.66
C PRO A 21 0.27 -13.29 -15.52
N GLN A 22 0.23 -12.44 -16.55
CA GLN A 22 1.36 -12.15 -17.40
C GLN A 22 2.35 -11.20 -16.71
N HIS A 23 1.83 -10.20 -15.99
CA HIS A 23 2.63 -9.21 -15.28
C HIS A 23 2.78 -9.53 -13.78
N GLU A 24 2.12 -10.60 -13.31
CA GLU A 24 2.13 -11.05 -11.91
C GLU A 24 1.72 -9.94 -10.91
N HIS A 25 0.69 -9.18 -11.30
CA HIS A 25 0.24 -7.98 -10.57
C HIS A 25 -1.28 -7.86 -10.54
N PHE A 26 -1.79 -7.28 -9.43
CA PHE A 26 -3.15 -6.75 -9.42
C PHE A 26 -3.16 -5.36 -10.05
N TYR A 27 -4.16 -5.10 -10.90
CA TYR A 27 -4.33 -3.79 -11.53
C TYR A 27 -5.73 -3.24 -11.31
N ASN A 28 -5.87 -1.93 -11.43
CA ASN A 28 -7.17 -1.32 -11.57
C ASN A 28 -7.82 -1.75 -12.87
N ARG A 29 -9.15 -1.68 -12.93
CA ARG A 29 -9.93 -2.02 -14.12
C ARG A 29 -10.78 -0.84 -14.54
N ASP A 30 -10.77 -0.55 -15.81
CA ASP A 30 -11.66 0.45 -16.39
C ASP A 30 -13.11 -0.06 -16.34
N GLU A 31 -14.01 0.74 -15.78
CA GLU A 31 -15.40 0.35 -15.58
C GLU A 31 -16.18 0.26 -16.91
N PHE A 32 -15.83 1.06 -17.90
CA PHE A 32 -16.53 1.14 -19.17
C PHE A 32 -16.05 0.09 -20.18
N THR A 33 -14.75 -0.10 -20.27
CA THR A 33 -14.15 -1.06 -21.23
C THR A 33 -13.99 -2.46 -20.63
N GLY A 34 -13.88 -2.54 -19.31
CA GLY A 34 -13.57 -3.77 -18.60
C GLY A 34 -12.11 -4.20 -18.76
N GLU A 35 -11.23 -3.36 -19.29
CA GLU A 35 -9.81 -3.67 -19.46
C GLU A 35 -8.99 -3.31 -18.22
N LEU A 36 -7.89 -4.03 -17.99
CA LEU A 36 -6.95 -3.72 -16.92
C LEU A 36 -6.14 -2.47 -17.26
N ILE A 37 -6.09 -1.53 -16.32
CA ILE A 37 -5.23 -0.34 -16.38
C ILE A 37 -3.87 -0.74 -15.82
N ARG A 38 -2.94 -1.08 -16.71
CA ARG A 38 -1.62 -1.65 -16.37
C ARG A 38 -0.61 -0.59 -15.90
N VAL A 39 -1.03 0.22 -14.94
CA VAL A 39 -0.15 1.16 -14.23
C VAL A 39 -0.02 0.66 -12.80
N PRO A 40 1.14 0.12 -12.39
CA PRO A 40 1.35 -0.38 -11.04
C PRO A 40 1.31 0.78 -10.02
N THR A 41 0.38 0.69 -9.09
CA THR A 41 0.19 1.65 -7.99
C THR A 41 0.22 0.94 -6.65
N SER A 42 0.31 1.68 -5.55
CA SER A 42 0.22 1.07 -4.20
C SER A 42 -1.09 0.32 -3.95
N ALA A 43 -2.15 0.61 -4.72
CA ALA A 43 -3.40 -0.15 -4.67
C ALA A 43 -3.22 -1.62 -5.07
N CYS A 44 -2.18 -1.96 -5.85
CA CYS A 44 -1.84 -3.32 -6.23
C CYS A 44 -1.53 -4.22 -5.01
N PHE A 45 -1.16 -3.62 -3.86
CA PHE A 45 -0.82 -4.33 -2.63
C PHE A 45 -2.00 -4.43 -1.64
N LEU A 46 -3.11 -3.72 -1.86
CA LEU A 46 -4.28 -3.76 -0.97
C LEU A 46 -4.97 -5.14 -0.88
N PRO A 47 -4.84 -6.05 -1.87
CA PRO A 47 -5.28 -7.43 -1.69
C PRO A 47 -4.65 -8.16 -0.51
N LEU A 48 -3.45 -7.77 -0.07
CA LEU A 48 -2.83 -8.29 1.17
C LEU A 48 -3.69 -7.92 2.37
N PHE A 49 -4.03 -6.64 2.51
CA PHE A 49 -4.87 -6.14 3.61
C PHE A 49 -6.28 -6.73 3.62
N ALA A 50 -6.83 -6.99 2.45
CA ALA A 50 -8.15 -7.57 2.32
C ALA A 50 -8.19 -9.11 2.48
N GLY A 51 -7.04 -9.78 2.61
CA GLY A 51 -6.95 -11.24 2.69
C GLY A 51 -7.41 -11.95 1.41
N LEU A 52 -7.26 -11.30 0.25
CA LEU A 52 -7.79 -11.78 -1.05
C LEU A 52 -6.72 -12.37 -1.98
N ALA A 53 -5.45 -12.25 -1.63
CA ALA A 53 -4.36 -12.78 -2.43
C ALA A 53 -4.09 -14.25 -2.09
N GLY A 54 -3.95 -15.10 -3.10
CA GLY A 54 -3.47 -16.47 -2.93
C GLY A 54 -1.96 -16.51 -2.62
N ASN A 55 -1.46 -17.58 -2.01
CA ASN A 55 -0.07 -17.69 -1.57
C ASN A 55 0.97 -17.35 -2.64
N GLU A 56 0.78 -17.84 -3.87
CA GLU A 56 1.68 -17.53 -4.99
C GLU A 56 1.64 -16.06 -5.37
N GLN A 57 0.46 -15.44 -5.36
CA GLN A 57 0.28 -14.02 -5.62
C GLN A 57 0.96 -13.17 -4.54
N VAL A 58 0.83 -13.57 -3.28
CA VAL A 58 1.51 -12.90 -2.14
C VAL A 58 3.02 -12.86 -2.34
N LEU A 59 3.64 -13.99 -2.70
CA LEU A 59 5.09 -14.04 -2.97
C LEU A 59 5.52 -13.08 -4.08
N LYS A 60 4.72 -12.96 -5.15
CA LYS A 60 4.97 -12.02 -6.25
C LYS A 60 4.80 -10.57 -5.81
N MET A 61 3.75 -10.29 -5.04
CA MET A 61 3.51 -8.96 -4.48
C MET A 61 4.64 -8.52 -3.54
N VAL A 62 5.11 -9.41 -2.66
CA VAL A 62 6.23 -9.14 -1.75
C VAL A 62 7.51 -8.85 -2.54
N SER A 63 7.86 -9.69 -3.52
CA SER A 63 9.03 -9.47 -4.37
C SER A 63 8.98 -8.12 -5.11
N THR A 64 7.81 -7.75 -5.61
CA THR A 64 7.59 -6.46 -6.27
C THR A 64 7.75 -5.29 -5.30
N LEU A 65 7.20 -5.43 -4.09
CA LEU A 65 7.27 -4.41 -3.05
C LEU A 65 8.71 -4.17 -2.59
N GLU A 66 9.48 -5.23 -2.38
CA GLU A 66 10.92 -5.17 -2.07
C GLU A 66 11.69 -4.46 -3.19
N ASN A 67 11.41 -4.80 -4.45
CA ASN A 67 12.04 -4.16 -5.60
C ASN A 67 11.72 -2.65 -5.70
N TRP A 68 10.51 -2.23 -5.37
CA TRP A 68 10.18 -0.80 -5.30
C TRP A 68 10.97 -0.08 -4.19
N MET A 69 11.13 -0.74 -3.04
CA MET A 69 11.85 -0.17 -1.90
C MET A 69 13.38 -0.16 -2.11
N ASP A 70 13.94 -1.11 -2.85
CA ASP A 70 15.39 -1.19 -3.12
C ASP A 70 15.91 -0.08 -4.06
N GLN A 71 15.02 0.59 -4.77
CA GLN A 71 15.36 1.70 -5.66
C GLN A 71 15.61 3.04 -4.94
N LYS A 72 16.14 3.02 -3.72
CA LYS A 72 16.40 4.17 -2.83
C LYS A 72 15.14 4.82 -2.24
N PHE A 73 14.00 4.16 -2.33
CA PHE A 73 12.78 4.63 -1.69
C PHE A 73 12.72 4.12 -0.24
N LEU A 74 12.40 5.03 0.67
CA LEU A 74 12.23 4.67 2.08
C LEU A 74 10.97 3.85 2.32
N LEU A 75 9.92 4.12 1.53
CA LEU A 75 8.57 3.58 1.70
C LEU A 75 7.92 3.30 0.35
N VAL A 76 6.74 2.66 0.39
CA VAL A 76 5.99 2.31 -0.82
C VAL A 76 5.32 3.56 -1.39
N PRO A 77 5.75 4.03 -2.57
CA PRO A 77 5.15 5.18 -3.22
C PRO A 77 3.78 4.82 -3.84
N SER A 78 2.97 5.83 -4.10
CA SER A 78 1.62 5.64 -4.66
C SER A 78 1.62 5.12 -6.10
N THR A 79 2.71 5.29 -6.85
CA THR A 79 2.92 4.74 -8.20
C THR A 79 4.33 4.14 -8.26
N ALA A 80 4.50 3.06 -9.02
CA ALA A 80 5.78 2.39 -9.18
C ALA A 80 6.88 3.37 -9.65
N PRO A 81 8.07 3.34 -9.04
CA PRO A 81 9.12 4.32 -9.36
C PRO A 81 9.63 4.31 -10.80
N HIS A 82 9.44 3.19 -11.50
CA HIS A 82 9.86 3.02 -12.91
C HIS A 82 8.78 3.39 -13.92
N GLU A 83 7.58 3.75 -13.46
CA GLU A 83 6.48 4.12 -14.35
C GLU A 83 6.71 5.48 -15.00
N PRO A 84 6.42 5.63 -16.30
CA PRO A 84 6.52 6.93 -16.98
C PRO A 84 5.65 8.03 -16.38
N SER A 85 4.58 7.63 -15.68
CA SER A 85 3.66 8.54 -15.00
C SER A 85 4.09 8.92 -13.59
N TYR A 86 5.22 8.36 -13.09
CA TYR A 86 5.73 8.65 -11.75
C TYR A 86 6.20 10.10 -11.62
N GLU A 87 5.64 10.79 -10.63
CA GLU A 87 5.97 12.16 -10.26
C GLU A 87 6.03 12.25 -8.71
N PRO A 88 7.21 12.40 -8.09
CA PRO A 88 7.42 12.19 -6.65
C PRO A 88 6.67 13.17 -5.73
N GLU A 89 6.19 14.30 -6.27
CA GLU A 89 5.45 15.33 -5.51
C GLU A 89 3.97 15.42 -5.90
N ARG A 90 3.54 14.63 -6.89
CA ARG A 90 2.20 14.77 -7.46
C ARG A 90 1.20 13.77 -6.89
N TYR A 91 0.59 14.12 -5.78
CA TYR A 91 -0.57 13.50 -5.14
C TYR A 91 -0.55 11.95 -5.19
N TRP A 92 -1.27 11.30 -6.11
CA TRP A 92 -1.32 9.83 -6.28
C TRP A 92 -0.36 9.29 -7.35
N ARG A 93 0.61 10.09 -7.82
CA ARG A 93 1.55 9.68 -8.86
C ARG A 93 2.98 9.40 -8.38
N GLY A 94 3.20 9.35 -7.08
CA GLY A 94 4.54 9.13 -6.54
C GLY A 94 4.63 9.24 -5.03
N PRO A 95 4.01 10.25 -4.38
CA PRO A 95 4.14 10.44 -2.94
C PRO A 95 3.78 9.21 -2.12
N VAL A 96 4.36 9.13 -0.93
CA VAL A 96 4.07 8.11 0.07
C VAL A 96 2.90 8.55 0.94
N TRP A 97 1.94 7.65 1.10
CA TRP A 97 0.77 7.86 1.93
C TRP A 97 0.84 6.95 3.18
N PRO A 98 0.94 7.49 4.40
CA PRO A 98 1.10 6.69 5.61
C PRO A 98 -0.01 5.66 5.83
N HIS A 99 -1.26 6.00 5.56
CA HIS A 99 -2.39 5.07 5.73
C HIS A 99 -2.36 3.91 4.74
N ILE A 100 -1.86 4.11 3.51
CA ILE A 100 -1.67 3.03 2.54
C ILE A 100 -0.52 2.12 3.01
N ASN A 101 0.60 2.70 3.46
CA ASN A 101 1.70 1.91 4.01
C ASN A 101 1.27 1.13 5.27
N TRP A 102 0.40 1.70 6.12
CA TRP A 102 -0.22 0.99 7.23
C TRP A 102 -1.04 -0.22 6.76
N MET A 103 -1.93 -0.06 5.78
CA MET A 103 -2.71 -1.19 5.23
C MET A 103 -1.80 -2.29 4.66
N ILE A 104 -0.73 -1.90 3.96
CA ILE A 104 0.26 -2.86 3.45
C ILE A 104 0.95 -3.60 4.60
N CYS A 105 1.33 -2.91 5.68
CA CYS A 105 1.94 -3.52 6.86
C CYS A 105 1.03 -4.56 7.52
N GLU A 106 -0.24 -4.21 7.75
CA GLU A 106 -1.21 -5.13 8.35
C GLU A 106 -1.36 -6.38 7.48
N GLY A 107 -1.56 -6.18 6.16
CA GLY A 107 -1.66 -7.30 5.23
C GLY A 107 -0.39 -8.18 5.19
N LEU A 108 0.80 -7.59 5.19
CA LEU A 108 2.05 -8.34 5.25
C LEU A 108 2.14 -9.19 6.52
N SER A 109 1.77 -8.64 7.67
CA SER A 109 1.77 -9.39 8.95
C SER A 109 0.77 -10.54 8.92
N ASP A 110 -0.42 -10.34 8.36
CA ASP A 110 -1.44 -11.40 8.24
C ASP A 110 -0.96 -12.60 7.39
N TYR A 111 -0.03 -12.35 6.46
CA TYR A 111 0.61 -13.40 5.64
C TYR A 111 1.98 -13.86 6.18
N GLY A 112 2.40 -13.41 7.38
CA GLY A 112 3.64 -13.84 8.05
C GLY A 112 4.92 -13.13 7.58
N PHE A 113 4.83 -12.01 6.87
CA PHE A 113 5.96 -11.18 6.46
C PHE A 113 6.27 -10.07 7.48
N ASP A 114 6.40 -10.45 8.75
CA ASP A 114 6.53 -9.53 9.89
C ASP A 114 7.77 -8.64 9.81
N ASP A 115 8.89 -9.12 9.28
CA ASP A 115 10.12 -8.32 9.18
C ASP A 115 9.97 -7.18 8.17
N LEU A 116 9.35 -7.45 7.03
CA LEU A 116 9.08 -6.42 6.01
C LEU A 116 8.04 -5.42 6.51
N SER A 117 6.97 -5.91 7.15
CA SER A 117 5.97 -5.07 7.81
C SER A 117 6.62 -4.12 8.83
N ARG A 118 7.47 -4.67 9.71
CA ARG A 118 8.20 -3.89 10.71
C ARG A 118 9.11 -2.84 10.08
N LYS A 119 9.82 -3.18 9.01
CA LYS A 119 10.68 -2.25 8.27
C LYS A 119 9.88 -1.04 7.77
N ILE A 120 8.77 -1.28 7.08
CA ILE A 120 7.90 -0.22 6.53
C ILE A 120 7.33 0.64 7.67
N ARG A 121 6.83 0.00 8.74
CA ARG A 121 6.30 0.70 9.93
C ARG A 121 7.34 1.63 10.54
N MET A 122 8.56 1.12 10.83
CA MET A 122 9.62 1.91 11.46
C MET A 122 10.02 3.10 10.59
N GLN A 123 10.19 2.90 9.28
CA GLN A 123 10.52 3.97 8.35
C GLN A 123 9.40 5.02 8.24
N THR A 124 8.13 4.60 8.29
CA THR A 124 7.00 5.53 8.29
C THR A 124 6.98 6.40 9.56
N LEU A 125 7.19 5.79 10.73
CA LEU A 125 7.22 6.50 12.00
C LEU A 125 8.43 7.47 12.08
N GLU A 126 9.60 7.05 11.59
CA GLU A 126 10.78 7.91 11.50
C GLU A 126 10.52 9.13 10.59
N LEU A 127 9.91 8.91 9.44
CA LEU A 127 9.54 9.98 8.50
C LEU A 127 8.59 10.99 9.15
N ILE A 128 7.54 10.50 9.81
CA ILE A 128 6.56 11.35 10.52
C ILE A 128 7.24 12.10 11.68
N SER A 129 8.11 11.44 12.45
CA SER A 129 8.83 12.06 13.54
C SER A 129 9.75 13.19 13.07
N LYS A 130 10.37 13.02 11.91
CA LYS A 130 11.27 14.02 11.30
C LYS A 130 10.53 15.22 10.71
N LEU A 131 9.42 14.98 10.03
CA LEU A 131 8.77 16.01 9.21
C LEU A 131 7.45 16.54 9.82
N GLY A 132 6.84 15.81 10.75
CA GLY A 132 5.52 16.13 11.31
C GLY A 132 4.38 15.45 10.57
N PHE A 133 3.14 15.80 10.94
CA PHE A 133 1.92 15.17 10.41
C PHE A 133 1.45 15.84 9.13
N TYR A 134 1.95 15.37 7.98
CA TYR A 134 1.50 15.79 6.66
C TYR A 134 0.55 14.77 6.03
N GLU A 135 -0.17 15.19 5.01
CA GLU A 135 -1.13 14.34 4.28
C GLU A 135 -0.41 13.20 3.56
N TYR A 136 0.69 13.52 2.87
CA TYR A 136 1.57 12.58 2.19
C TYR A 136 3.01 13.14 2.20
N TYR A 137 3.97 12.36 1.71
CA TYR A 137 5.39 12.70 1.80
C TYR A 137 6.11 12.43 0.49
N HIS A 138 7.15 13.21 0.25
CA HIS A 138 8.10 12.90 -0.81
C HIS A 138 8.74 11.52 -0.56
N PRO A 139 8.83 10.63 -1.56
CA PRO A 139 9.28 9.24 -1.37
C PRO A 139 10.68 9.09 -0.78
N LEU A 140 11.56 10.07 -1.01
CA LEU A 140 12.92 10.11 -0.42
C LEU A 140 12.96 10.76 0.96
N GLY A 141 11.84 11.08 1.58
CA GLY A 141 11.80 11.70 2.91
C GLY A 141 12.36 13.12 2.98
N GLU A 142 12.29 13.85 1.87
CA GLU A 142 12.82 15.22 1.77
C GLU A 142 11.85 16.25 2.34
N SER A 143 10.55 16.05 2.15
CA SER A 143 9.50 16.99 2.56
C SER A 143 8.18 16.29 2.88
N GLY A 144 7.40 16.93 3.77
CA GLY A 144 5.97 16.68 3.91
C GLY A 144 5.19 17.49 2.88
N LEU A 145 4.15 16.91 2.32
CA LEU A 145 3.35 17.44 1.21
C LEU A 145 1.86 17.42 1.55
N GLY A 146 1.07 18.21 0.82
CA GLY A 146 -0.36 18.37 1.09
C GLY A 146 -0.63 19.18 2.35
N GLY A 147 -1.70 18.86 3.07
CA GLY A 147 -2.07 19.52 4.33
C GLY A 147 -1.16 19.14 5.49
N SER A 148 -0.75 20.10 6.31
CA SER A 148 -0.09 19.86 7.60
C SER A 148 -1.10 19.59 8.72
N SER A 149 -0.64 19.03 9.84
CA SER A 149 -1.50 18.61 10.98
C SER A 149 -2.60 17.62 10.56
N PHE A 150 -2.26 16.71 9.69
CA PHE A 150 -3.21 15.82 9.02
C PHE A 150 -3.62 14.64 9.90
N SER A 151 -4.92 14.51 10.15
CA SER A 151 -5.48 13.57 11.12
C SER A 151 -5.27 12.10 10.78
N TRP A 152 -5.27 11.71 9.50
CA TRP A 152 -5.04 10.31 9.11
C TRP A 152 -3.63 9.84 9.46
N THR A 153 -2.64 10.68 9.24
CA THR A 153 -1.25 10.40 9.60
C THR A 153 -1.07 10.29 11.12
N ALA A 154 -1.75 11.17 11.89
CA ALA A 154 -1.77 11.08 13.34
C ALA A 154 -2.46 9.80 13.82
N ALA A 155 -3.57 9.39 13.18
CA ALA A 155 -4.27 8.14 13.49
C ALA A 155 -3.40 6.91 13.27
N VAL A 156 -2.63 6.86 12.19
CA VAL A 156 -1.66 5.77 11.92
C VAL A 156 -0.63 5.66 13.05
N CYS A 157 -0.09 6.79 13.53
CA CYS A 157 0.83 6.77 14.66
C CYS A 157 0.19 6.21 15.93
N LEU A 158 -1.04 6.62 16.25
CA LEU A 158 -1.78 6.12 17.42
C LEU A 158 -2.08 4.62 17.34
N ILE A 159 -2.44 4.12 16.15
CA ILE A 159 -2.68 2.68 15.94
C ILE A 159 -1.38 1.90 16.24
N TRP A 160 -0.26 2.35 15.73
CA TRP A 160 1.01 1.67 15.90
C TRP A 160 1.62 1.82 17.29
N ASP A 161 1.40 2.94 17.98
CA ASP A 161 1.84 3.12 19.38
C ASP A 161 1.11 2.16 20.32
N ASN A 162 -0.21 2.05 20.19
CA ASN A 162 -1.01 1.14 20.99
C ASN A 162 -0.66 -0.35 20.76
N SER A 163 -0.21 -0.73 19.56
CA SER A 163 0.16 -2.11 19.26
C SER A 163 1.47 -2.56 19.94
N THR A 164 2.31 -1.62 20.40
CA THR A 164 3.53 -1.92 21.18
C THR A 164 3.24 -2.21 22.65
N ASN A 165 2.10 -1.79 23.19
CA ASN A 165 1.72 -1.95 24.60
C ASN A 165 0.87 -3.20 24.88
N THR A 166 0.54 -4.01 23.87
CA THR A 166 -0.38 -5.17 23.99
C THR A 166 0.29 -6.52 23.73
N ARG A 167 1.62 -6.59 23.76
CA ARG A 167 2.36 -7.88 23.65
C ARG A 167 3.23 -8.14 24.86
#